data_ff71f3dce0f914d29ebf0e1ea7597c8b
#
_entry.id   ff71f3dce0f914d29ebf0e1ea7597c8b
#
_cell.length_a   1.000
_cell.length_b   1.000
_cell.length_c   1.000
_cell.angle_alpha   90.00
_cell.angle_beta   90.00
_cell.angle_gamma   90.00
#
_symmetry.space_group_name_H-M   'P 1'
#
loop_
_entity.id
_entity.type
_entity.pdbx_description
1 polymer ?
#
loop_
_entity_poly.entity_id
_entity_poly.type
_entity_poly.pdbx_seq_one_letter_code
_entity_poly.pdbx_strand_id
1 'polypeptide(L)'
;MNIVDELLWRGLINQATDVDELRAACEQPITLYCGFDPTGASLHAGHLVPLIMLKRFQNAGHRVLTLAGGATGMIGDPRDVGERSMLSEEEIAHNIAAIQDQIRSFIDYTDGKAIMVNNADWLGKFSLIDYLRDLGKNFSLNTMLDRETVKRRLGSDGISYTEFSYMLLQSYDYVHLNREYDCVLQIGGGDQWGNIVSGVDLNRRMNQTKVHGLTVPLVTDAQGQKFGKSTG
;
A
#
# COMPACT_ATOMS: atom_id res chain seq x y z
N MET A 1 11.83 -23.98 -3.25
CA MET A 1 10.44 -23.88 -2.72
C MET A 1 9.92 -22.53 -3.19
N ASN A 2 8.72 -22.52 -3.78
CA ASN A 2 8.08 -21.27 -4.20
C ASN A 2 7.84 -20.38 -2.98
N ILE A 3 8.04 -19.06 -3.12
CA ILE A 3 7.89 -18.13 -2.00
C ILE A 3 6.45 -18.15 -1.44
N VAL A 4 5.43 -18.32 -2.29
CA VAL A 4 4.03 -18.36 -1.85
C VAL A 4 3.78 -19.57 -0.95
N ASP A 5 4.37 -20.74 -1.26
CA ASP A 5 4.26 -21.93 -0.41
C ASP A 5 4.97 -21.75 0.94
N GLU A 6 6.12 -21.08 0.96
CA GLU A 6 6.81 -20.74 2.20
C GLU A 6 5.94 -19.83 3.08
N LEU A 7 5.31 -18.81 2.48
CA LEU A 7 4.47 -17.86 3.22
C LEU A 7 3.20 -18.51 3.75
N LEU A 8 2.58 -19.40 2.98
CA LEU A 8 1.42 -20.20 3.44
C LEU A 8 1.81 -21.09 4.61
N TRP A 9 2.92 -21.82 4.51
CA TRP A 9 3.40 -22.70 5.57
C TRP A 9 3.69 -21.93 6.88
N ARG A 10 4.17 -20.68 6.77
CA ARG A 10 4.43 -19.81 7.93
C ARG A 10 3.19 -19.10 8.47
N GLY A 11 2.03 -19.19 7.82
CA GLY A 11 0.83 -18.43 8.19
C GLY A 11 0.97 -16.93 7.98
N LEU A 12 1.79 -16.50 7.01
CA LEU A 12 2.07 -15.10 6.73
C LEU A 12 1.16 -14.50 5.66
N ILE A 13 0.26 -15.28 5.08
CA ILE A 13 -0.79 -14.78 4.17
C ILE A 13 -2.10 -14.69 4.95
N ASN A 14 -2.60 -13.46 5.10
CA ASN A 14 -3.92 -13.21 5.65
C ASN A 14 -5.00 -13.28 4.56
N GLN A 15 -4.80 -12.56 3.45
CA GLN A 15 -5.67 -12.58 2.27
C GLN A 15 -4.81 -12.48 1.01
N ALA A 16 -5.27 -13.08 -0.08
CA ALA A 16 -4.70 -12.92 -1.41
C ALA A 16 -5.83 -12.91 -2.45
N THR A 17 -5.64 -12.22 -3.57
CA THR A 17 -6.62 -12.17 -4.66
C THR A 17 -6.85 -13.52 -5.30
N ASP A 18 -5.77 -14.26 -5.56
CA ASP A 18 -5.76 -15.65 -6.02
C ASP A 18 -4.41 -16.26 -5.68
N VAL A 19 -4.40 -17.26 -4.81
CA VAL A 19 -3.16 -17.88 -4.31
C VAL A 19 -2.48 -18.71 -5.39
N ASP A 20 -3.25 -19.45 -6.21
CA ASP A 20 -2.69 -20.35 -7.21
C ASP A 20 -2.08 -19.56 -8.38
N GLU A 21 -2.76 -18.50 -8.80
CA GLU A 21 -2.23 -17.61 -9.84
C GLU A 21 -1.00 -16.83 -9.34
N LEU A 22 -1.00 -16.36 -8.10
CA LEU A 22 0.16 -15.70 -7.50
C LEU A 22 1.35 -16.67 -7.40
N ARG A 23 1.09 -17.93 -7.03
CA ARG A 23 2.11 -18.99 -7.01
C ARG A 23 2.72 -19.19 -8.40
N ALA A 24 1.89 -19.30 -9.42
CA ALA A 24 2.34 -19.44 -10.80
C ALA A 24 3.15 -18.22 -11.27
N ALA A 25 2.70 -17.00 -10.94
CA ALA A 25 3.44 -15.78 -11.25
C ALA A 25 4.83 -15.76 -10.59
N CYS A 26 4.94 -16.25 -9.35
CA CYS A 26 6.19 -16.30 -8.59
C CYS A 26 7.15 -17.46 -9.01
N GLU A 27 6.84 -18.24 -10.04
CA GLU A 27 7.80 -19.16 -10.65
C GLU A 27 8.91 -18.44 -11.42
N GLN A 28 8.66 -17.20 -11.80
CA GLN A 28 9.62 -16.28 -12.43
C GLN A 28 9.80 -15.03 -11.55
N PRO A 29 10.93 -14.31 -11.71
CA PRO A 29 11.10 -13.03 -11.00
C PRO A 29 9.99 -12.04 -11.35
N ILE A 30 9.28 -11.55 -10.35
CA ILE A 30 8.27 -10.49 -10.48
C ILE A 30 8.73 -9.22 -9.77
N THR A 31 8.10 -8.09 -10.13
CA THR A 31 8.20 -6.85 -9.36
C THR A 31 7.00 -6.71 -8.42
N LEU A 32 7.26 -6.36 -7.17
CA LEU A 32 6.24 -6.15 -6.14
C LEU A 32 6.51 -4.87 -5.35
N TYR A 33 5.47 -4.35 -4.68
CA TYR A 33 5.64 -3.16 -3.84
C TYR A 33 4.87 -3.20 -2.53
N CYS A 34 5.33 -2.38 -1.58
CA CYS A 34 4.58 -1.97 -0.41
C CYS A 34 4.73 -0.46 -0.20
N GLY A 35 3.64 0.21 0.16
CA GLY A 35 3.63 1.63 0.48
C GLY A 35 3.82 1.89 1.98
N PHE A 36 4.49 3.01 2.28
CA PHE A 36 4.76 3.50 3.63
C PHE A 36 4.42 5.00 3.69
N ASP A 37 3.30 5.34 4.31
CA ASP A 37 2.94 6.74 4.53
C ASP A 37 3.81 7.36 5.63
N PRO A 38 4.40 8.54 5.37
CA PRO A 38 5.34 9.20 6.28
C PRO A 38 4.62 9.95 7.42
N THR A 39 3.77 9.24 8.15
CA THR A 39 2.98 9.80 9.26
C THR A 39 3.81 10.11 10.51
N GLY A 40 5.12 9.94 10.46
CA GLY A 40 6.12 10.28 11.48
C GLY A 40 7.50 9.82 11.07
N ALA A 41 8.53 10.30 11.75
CA ALA A 41 9.93 10.06 11.45
C ALA A 41 10.43 8.64 11.80
N SER A 42 9.58 7.77 12.32
CA SER A 42 9.96 6.40 12.67
C SER A 42 8.90 5.40 12.22
N LEU A 43 9.37 4.28 11.69
CA LEU A 43 8.56 3.07 11.51
C LEU A 43 8.24 2.48 12.89
N HIS A 44 7.12 1.80 13.00
CA HIS A 44 6.71 1.07 14.21
C HIS A 44 6.59 -0.44 13.93
N ALA A 45 6.37 -1.24 14.96
CA ALA A 45 6.30 -2.71 14.85
C ALA A 45 5.33 -3.20 13.77
N GLY A 46 4.22 -2.48 13.52
CA GLY A 46 3.27 -2.82 12.45
C GLY A 46 3.86 -2.74 11.04
N HIS A 47 4.89 -1.92 10.80
CA HIS A 47 5.59 -1.85 9.52
C HIS A 47 6.63 -2.97 9.33
N LEU A 48 7.06 -3.61 10.43
CA LEU A 48 8.09 -4.63 10.37
C LEU A 48 7.63 -5.86 9.57
N VAL A 49 6.38 -6.27 9.72
CA VAL A 49 5.87 -7.46 9.00
C VAL A 49 5.86 -7.25 7.49
N PRO A 50 5.29 -6.17 6.93
CA PRO A 50 5.42 -5.86 5.51
C PRO A 50 6.88 -5.77 5.03
N LEU A 51 7.79 -5.18 5.82
CA LEU A 51 9.22 -5.11 5.47
C LEU A 51 9.87 -6.49 5.41
N ILE A 52 9.58 -7.36 6.38
CA ILE A 52 10.06 -8.75 6.38
C ILE A 52 9.51 -9.49 5.17
N MET A 53 8.26 -9.24 4.78
CA MET A 53 7.69 -9.83 3.58
C MET A 53 8.43 -9.39 2.31
N LEU A 54 8.65 -8.09 2.14
CA LEU A 54 9.43 -7.56 1.03
C LEU A 54 10.82 -8.21 0.98
N LYS A 55 11.48 -8.32 2.15
CA LYS A 55 12.80 -8.96 2.25
C LYS A 55 12.78 -10.44 1.85
N ARG A 56 11.72 -11.18 2.20
CA ARG A 56 11.56 -12.59 1.80
C ARG A 56 11.41 -12.72 0.30
N PHE A 57 10.57 -11.90 -0.33
CA PHE A 57 10.44 -11.85 -1.79
C PHE A 57 11.77 -11.48 -2.46
N GLN A 58 12.48 -10.49 -1.93
CA GLN A 58 13.81 -10.13 -2.43
C GLN A 58 14.81 -11.30 -2.35
N ASN A 59 14.84 -12.02 -1.23
CA ASN A 59 15.70 -13.18 -1.05
C ASN A 59 15.32 -14.36 -1.99
N ALA A 60 14.07 -14.43 -2.41
CA ALA A 60 13.59 -15.38 -3.41
C ALA A 60 13.88 -14.95 -4.86
N GLY A 61 14.53 -13.80 -5.07
CA GLY A 61 14.94 -13.31 -6.39
C GLY A 61 13.95 -12.35 -7.06
N HIS A 62 12.93 -11.88 -6.35
CA HIS A 62 11.97 -10.90 -6.87
C HIS A 62 12.46 -9.46 -6.65
N ARG A 63 12.04 -8.56 -7.54
CA ARG A 63 12.36 -7.12 -7.46
C ARG A 63 11.39 -6.39 -6.56
N VAL A 64 11.89 -5.58 -5.65
CA VAL A 64 11.08 -4.88 -4.64
C VAL A 64 11.02 -3.38 -4.92
N LEU A 65 9.83 -2.80 -4.85
CA LEU A 65 9.64 -1.35 -4.79
C LEU A 65 9.17 -0.98 -3.38
N THR A 66 9.86 -0.03 -2.75
CA THR A 66 9.40 0.59 -1.51
C THR A 66 8.87 1.97 -1.82
N LEU A 67 7.55 2.17 -1.65
CA LEU A 67 6.89 3.40 -2.00
C LEU A 67 6.78 4.30 -0.77
N ALA A 68 7.34 5.50 -0.85
CA ALA A 68 7.09 6.56 0.12
C ALA A 68 5.82 7.32 -0.27
N GLY A 69 4.87 7.43 0.65
CA GLY A 69 3.61 8.12 0.43
C GLY A 69 3.73 9.64 0.56
N GLY A 70 4.54 10.31 -0.28
CA GLY A 70 4.73 11.75 -0.21
C GLY A 70 3.45 12.53 -0.47
N ALA A 71 2.66 12.14 -1.47
CA ALA A 71 1.35 12.74 -1.73
C ALA A 71 0.26 12.16 -0.82
N THR A 72 0.19 10.84 -0.67
CA THR A 72 -0.83 10.19 0.16
C THR A 72 -0.68 10.52 1.63
N GLY A 73 0.54 10.76 2.12
CA GLY A 73 0.79 11.22 3.49
C GLY A 73 0.21 12.59 3.81
N MET A 74 0.04 13.48 2.81
CA MET A 74 -0.65 14.76 2.96
C MET A 74 -2.18 14.60 3.10
N ILE A 75 -2.74 13.51 2.61
CA ILE A 75 -4.17 13.21 2.62
C ILE A 75 -4.56 12.39 3.84
N GLY A 76 -3.85 11.28 4.05
CA GLY A 76 -4.06 10.33 5.15
C GLY A 76 -5.12 9.28 4.86
N ASP A 77 -4.76 8.01 5.06
CA ASP A 77 -5.68 6.87 4.96
C ASP A 77 -6.75 6.96 6.05
N PRO A 78 -8.05 6.81 5.71
CA PRO A 78 -9.14 6.87 6.69
C PRO A 78 -8.94 5.90 7.86
N ARG A 79 -9.13 6.40 9.08
CA ARG A 79 -9.10 5.61 10.31
C ARG A 79 -10.52 5.27 10.75
N ASP A 80 -10.61 4.31 11.65
CA ASP A 80 -11.88 3.95 12.28
C ASP A 80 -12.47 5.09 13.12
N VAL A 81 -11.64 5.97 13.66
CA VAL A 81 -12.04 7.09 14.52
C VAL A 81 -11.23 8.33 14.18
N GLY A 82 -11.94 9.44 13.93
CA GLY A 82 -11.38 10.78 13.75
C GLY A 82 -10.53 10.96 12.47
N GLU A 83 -10.43 12.19 12.01
CA GLU A 83 -9.56 12.59 10.90
C GLU A 83 -8.12 12.78 11.39
N ARG A 84 -7.12 12.56 10.53
CA ARG A 84 -5.71 12.81 10.85
C ARG A 84 -5.46 14.33 10.80
N SER A 85 -4.58 14.81 11.68
CA SER A 85 -3.98 16.13 11.51
C SER A 85 -3.14 16.12 10.23
N MET A 86 -3.35 17.15 9.39
CA MET A 86 -2.55 17.33 8.19
C MET A 86 -1.12 17.72 8.57
N LEU A 87 -0.14 17.05 7.97
CA LEU A 87 1.27 17.39 8.12
C LEU A 87 1.67 18.44 7.08
N SER A 88 2.63 19.30 7.41
CA SER A 88 3.24 20.21 6.44
C SER A 88 4.12 19.43 5.42
N GLU A 89 4.41 20.06 4.29
CA GLU A 89 5.30 19.49 3.29
C GLU A 89 6.71 19.23 3.86
N GLU A 90 7.21 20.13 4.72
CA GLU A 90 8.50 19.99 5.39
C GLU A 90 8.51 18.80 6.36
N GLU A 91 7.47 18.61 7.14
CA GLU A 91 7.33 17.46 8.03
C GLU A 91 7.27 16.15 7.24
N ILE A 92 6.54 16.13 6.15
CA ILE A 92 6.46 14.95 5.25
C ILE A 92 7.82 14.64 4.64
N ALA A 93 8.53 15.64 4.11
CA ALA A 93 9.87 15.46 3.55
C ALA A 93 10.86 14.93 4.59
N HIS A 94 10.84 15.48 5.81
CA HIS A 94 11.65 15.01 6.93
C HIS A 94 11.33 13.56 7.29
N ASN A 95 10.06 13.23 7.40
CA ASN A 95 9.61 11.89 7.75
C ASN A 95 9.97 10.87 6.66
N ILE A 96 9.84 11.23 5.38
CA ILE A 96 10.24 10.38 4.24
C ILE A 96 11.72 10.04 4.36
N ALA A 97 12.59 11.03 4.54
CA ALA A 97 14.02 10.78 4.66
C ALA A 97 14.34 9.80 5.81
N ALA A 98 13.73 10.04 6.98
CA ALA A 98 13.95 9.22 8.16
C ALA A 98 13.46 7.76 8.00
N ILE A 99 12.27 7.54 7.41
CA ILE A 99 11.77 6.17 7.19
C ILE A 99 12.52 5.46 6.06
N GLN A 100 12.97 6.18 5.05
CA GLN A 100 13.78 5.62 3.97
C GLN A 100 15.11 5.07 4.48
N ASP A 101 15.78 5.78 5.39
CA ASP A 101 17.02 5.29 6.01
C ASP A 101 16.78 4.02 6.84
N GLN A 102 15.64 3.94 7.53
CA GLN A 102 15.28 2.73 8.27
C GLN A 102 14.99 1.56 7.32
N ILE A 103 14.25 1.78 6.22
CA ILE A 103 13.94 0.75 5.23
C ILE A 103 15.23 0.20 4.57
N ARG A 104 16.24 1.06 4.32
CA ARG A 104 17.56 0.65 3.79
C ARG A 104 18.28 -0.37 4.66
N SER A 105 17.98 -0.43 5.96
CA SER A 105 18.55 -1.43 6.86
C SER A 105 17.97 -2.85 6.62
N PHE A 106 16.82 -2.96 5.97
CA PHE A 106 16.16 -4.24 5.70
C PHE A 106 16.28 -4.67 4.24
N ILE A 107 16.19 -3.73 3.30
CA ILE A 107 16.08 -3.97 1.87
C ILE A 107 17.42 -3.64 1.19
N ASP A 108 17.89 -4.55 0.34
CA ASP A 108 19.09 -4.38 -0.48
C ASP A 108 18.74 -3.66 -1.79
N TYR A 109 19.30 -2.48 -1.99
CA TYR A 109 19.09 -1.66 -3.20
C TYR A 109 20.20 -1.80 -4.24
N THR A 110 21.18 -2.67 -4.01
CA THR A 110 22.27 -2.90 -4.98
C THR A 110 21.76 -3.61 -6.23
N ASP A 111 22.40 -3.37 -7.35
CA ASP A 111 22.16 -4.05 -8.63
C ASP A 111 20.69 -4.02 -9.11
N GLY A 112 19.91 -3.02 -8.69
CA GLY A 112 18.51 -2.89 -9.09
C GLY A 112 17.55 -3.91 -8.46
N LYS A 113 17.98 -4.63 -7.41
CA LYS A 113 17.15 -5.57 -6.64
C LYS A 113 15.96 -4.90 -5.95
N ALA A 114 16.12 -3.62 -5.62
CA ALA A 114 15.03 -2.78 -5.14
C ALA A 114 15.15 -1.36 -5.67
N ILE A 115 14.01 -0.65 -5.70
CA ILE A 115 13.94 0.78 -6.00
C ILE A 115 13.07 1.45 -4.95
N MET A 116 13.50 2.63 -4.51
CA MET A 116 12.72 3.51 -3.65
C MET A 116 12.05 4.56 -4.53
N VAL A 117 10.73 4.67 -4.41
CA VAL A 117 9.90 5.58 -5.20
C VAL A 117 9.06 6.46 -4.28
N ASN A 118 8.64 7.64 -4.77
CA ASN A 118 7.79 8.58 -4.05
C ASN A 118 6.54 8.90 -4.89
N ASN A 119 5.35 8.67 -4.37
CA ASN A 119 4.14 8.91 -5.15
C ASN A 119 3.83 10.39 -5.41
N ALA A 120 4.48 11.32 -4.75
CA ALA A 120 4.43 12.73 -5.10
C ALA A 120 4.94 13.01 -6.53
N ASP A 121 5.84 12.17 -7.05
CA ASP A 121 6.43 12.33 -8.38
C ASP A 121 5.41 12.16 -9.52
N TRP A 122 4.32 11.44 -9.30
CA TRP A 122 3.25 11.22 -10.29
C TRP A 122 1.90 11.77 -9.87
N LEU A 123 1.50 11.64 -8.60
CA LEU A 123 0.22 12.16 -8.13
C LEU A 123 0.18 13.70 -8.18
N GLY A 124 1.28 14.36 -7.89
CA GLY A 124 1.40 15.82 -7.97
C GLY A 124 1.27 16.40 -9.39
N LYS A 125 1.32 15.55 -10.41
CA LYS A 125 1.20 15.98 -11.83
C LYS A 125 -0.22 15.99 -12.35
N PHE A 126 -1.18 15.44 -11.61
CA PHE A 126 -2.58 15.50 -12.03
C PHE A 126 -3.11 16.94 -11.97
N SER A 127 -3.70 17.38 -13.09
CA SER A 127 -4.65 18.48 -13.00
C SER A 127 -5.95 18.01 -12.32
N LEU A 128 -6.70 18.92 -11.71
CA LEU A 128 -8.00 18.58 -11.15
C LEU A 128 -8.93 17.92 -12.16
N ILE A 129 -8.90 18.38 -13.40
CA ILE A 129 -9.76 17.85 -14.46
C ILE A 129 -9.33 16.43 -14.85
N ASP A 130 -8.02 16.19 -15.00
CA ASP A 130 -7.52 14.84 -15.34
C ASP A 130 -7.81 13.85 -14.21
N TYR A 131 -7.64 14.26 -12.95
CA TYR A 131 -8.02 13.46 -11.79
C TYR A 131 -9.50 13.02 -11.85
N LEU A 132 -10.40 13.96 -12.07
CA LEU A 132 -11.85 13.66 -12.12
C LEU A 132 -12.22 12.84 -13.36
N ARG A 133 -11.73 13.25 -14.55
CA ARG A 133 -12.08 12.65 -15.83
C ARG A 133 -11.46 11.28 -16.02
N ASP A 134 -10.16 11.12 -15.74
CA ASP A 134 -9.41 9.93 -16.15
C ASP A 134 -9.30 8.91 -15.01
N LEU A 135 -9.16 9.38 -13.77
CA LEU A 135 -9.11 8.51 -12.61
C LEU A 135 -10.50 8.33 -11.98
N GLY A 136 -11.18 9.41 -11.62
CA GLY A 136 -12.43 9.38 -10.86
C GLY A 136 -13.53 8.56 -11.52
N LYS A 137 -13.67 8.63 -12.87
CA LYS A 137 -14.68 7.87 -13.62
C LYS A 137 -14.59 6.35 -13.46
N ASN A 138 -13.45 5.83 -13.02
CA ASN A 138 -13.24 4.38 -12.84
C ASN A 138 -13.77 3.87 -11.51
N PHE A 139 -14.18 4.75 -10.61
CA PHE A 139 -14.67 4.39 -9.28
C PHE A 139 -16.18 4.57 -9.17
N SER A 140 -16.85 3.53 -8.71
CA SER A 140 -18.28 3.61 -8.36
C SER A 140 -18.42 4.19 -6.96
N LEU A 141 -19.16 5.30 -6.84
CA LEU A 141 -19.47 5.90 -5.54
C LEU A 141 -20.16 4.91 -4.59
N ASN A 142 -21.10 4.11 -5.13
CA ASN A 142 -21.79 3.09 -4.34
C ASN A 142 -20.81 2.06 -3.74
N THR A 143 -19.85 1.58 -4.53
CA THR A 143 -18.82 0.63 -4.07
C THR A 143 -17.91 1.27 -3.03
N MET A 144 -17.58 2.57 -3.18
CA MET A 144 -16.77 3.29 -2.21
C MET A 144 -17.50 3.49 -0.88
N LEU A 145 -18.78 3.87 -0.93
CA LEU A 145 -19.63 4.04 0.26
C LEU A 145 -19.93 2.71 0.97
N ASP A 146 -19.88 1.59 0.26
CA ASP A 146 -20.16 0.25 0.80
C ASP A 146 -19.01 -0.32 1.67
N ARG A 147 -17.85 0.33 1.68
CA ARG A 147 -16.70 -0.11 2.49
C ARG A 147 -16.96 0.05 3.98
N GLU A 148 -16.51 -0.94 4.74
CA GLU A 148 -16.74 -1.01 6.19
C GLU A 148 -16.26 0.22 6.95
N THR A 149 -15.02 0.66 6.69
CA THR A 149 -14.45 1.87 7.31
C THR A 149 -15.26 3.11 6.96
N VAL A 150 -15.67 3.26 5.70
CA VAL A 150 -16.49 4.39 5.25
C VAL A 150 -17.88 4.36 5.90
N LYS A 151 -18.57 3.20 5.90
CA LYS A 151 -19.86 3.04 6.56
C LYS A 151 -19.80 3.39 8.04
N ARG A 152 -18.76 2.92 8.74
CA ARG A 152 -18.55 3.20 10.16
C ARG A 152 -18.40 4.69 10.41
N ARG A 153 -17.56 5.36 9.62
CA ARG A 153 -17.33 6.80 9.72
C ARG A 153 -18.59 7.61 9.36
N LEU A 154 -19.34 7.24 8.34
CA LEU A 154 -20.59 7.90 7.99
C LEU A 154 -21.65 7.78 9.10
N GLY A 155 -21.62 6.69 9.87
CA GLY A 155 -22.51 6.46 11.01
C GLY A 155 -22.08 7.13 12.33
N SER A 156 -20.91 7.79 12.36
CA SER A 156 -20.33 8.43 13.56
C SER A 156 -19.87 9.87 13.28
N ASP A 157 -18.56 10.06 13.10
CA ASP A 157 -17.92 11.39 13.03
C ASP A 157 -17.99 12.02 11.62
N GLY A 158 -18.49 11.26 10.63
CA GLY A 158 -18.40 11.62 9.23
C GLY A 158 -17.02 11.35 8.63
N ILE A 159 -16.89 11.57 7.33
CA ILE A 159 -15.64 11.43 6.59
C ILE A 159 -15.52 12.62 5.62
N SER A 160 -14.37 13.27 5.58
CA SER A 160 -14.12 14.33 4.62
C SER A 160 -13.96 13.77 3.20
N TYR A 161 -14.22 14.59 2.18
CA TYR A 161 -13.93 14.19 0.80
C TYR A 161 -12.44 13.86 0.61
N THR A 162 -11.57 14.55 1.32
CA THR A 162 -10.12 14.32 1.31
C THR A 162 -9.78 12.90 1.73
N GLU A 163 -10.18 12.49 2.94
CA GLU A 163 -9.98 11.10 3.40
C GLU A 163 -10.67 10.08 2.48
N PHE A 164 -11.90 10.38 2.06
CA PHE A 164 -12.66 9.50 1.16
C PHE A 164 -11.96 9.26 -0.17
N SER A 165 -11.23 10.25 -0.68
CA SER A 165 -10.50 10.17 -1.95
C SER A 165 -9.18 9.41 -1.85
N TYR A 166 -8.65 9.14 -0.65
CA TYR A 166 -7.37 8.45 -0.44
C TYR A 166 -7.25 7.16 -1.25
N MET A 167 -8.30 6.37 -1.25
CA MET A 167 -8.35 5.09 -1.98
C MET A 167 -8.06 5.23 -3.48
N LEU A 168 -8.49 6.33 -4.11
CA LEU A 168 -8.24 6.58 -5.52
C LEU A 168 -6.74 6.78 -5.77
N LEU A 169 -6.09 7.53 -4.88
CA LEU A 169 -4.66 7.84 -4.97
C LEU A 169 -3.82 6.57 -4.84
N GLN A 170 -4.05 5.77 -3.80
CA GLN A 170 -3.34 4.50 -3.61
C GLN A 170 -3.62 3.50 -4.74
N SER A 171 -4.84 3.47 -5.28
CA SER A 171 -5.16 2.62 -6.42
C SER A 171 -4.39 3.03 -7.67
N TYR A 172 -4.22 4.35 -7.89
CA TYR A 172 -3.46 4.85 -9.02
C TYR A 172 -1.95 4.62 -8.86
N ASP A 173 -1.42 4.64 -7.64
CA ASP A 173 -0.04 4.22 -7.38
C ASP A 173 0.25 2.86 -8.02
N TYR A 174 -0.65 1.91 -7.81
CA TYR A 174 -0.50 0.57 -8.38
C TYR A 174 -0.55 0.57 -9.92
N VAL A 175 -1.45 1.35 -10.52
CA VAL A 175 -1.52 1.53 -12.00
C VAL A 175 -0.23 2.12 -12.54
N HIS A 176 0.29 3.16 -11.88
CA HIS A 176 1.56 3.79 -12.25
C HIS A 176 2.74 2.82 -12.15
N LEU A 177 2.86 2.13 -11.02
CA LEU A 177 3.94 1.17 -10.78
C LEU A 177 3.88 -0.04 -11.74
N ASN A 178 2.68 -0.46 -12.13
CA ASN A 178 2.54 -1.49 -13.16
C ASN A 178 3.04 -1.02 -14.52
N ARG A 179 2.75 0.23 -14.92
CA ARG A 179 3.19 0.80 -16.20
C ARG A 179 4.70 1.02 -16.29
N GLU A 180 5.27 1.58 -15.22
CA GLU A 180 6.66 2.06 -15.23
C GLU A 180 7.68 0.99 -14.80
N TYR A 181 7.24 0.00 -14.00
CA TYR A 181 8.13 -0.97 -13.37
C TYR A 181 7.68 -2.42 -13.53
N ASP A 182 6.65 -2.69 -14.35
CA ASP A 182 6.06 -4.03 -14.51
C ASP A 182 5.65 -4.65 -13.15
N CYS A 183 5.21 -3.80 -12.21
CA CYS A 183 4.83 -4.24 -10.87
C CYS A 183 3.50 -5.00 -10.92
N VAL A 184 3.50 -6.26 -10.46
CA VAL A 184 2.34 -7.15 -10.55
C VAL A 184 1.82 -7.65 -9.20
N LEU A 185 2.44 -7.24 -8.08
CA LEU A 185 1.98 -7.61 -6.74
C LEU A 185 2.07 -6.41 -5.79
N GLN A 186 0.96 -6.10 -5.11
CA GLN A 186 0.94 -5.19 -3.97
C GLN A 186 0.84 -5.98 -2.66
N ILE A 187 1.69 -5.63 -1.69
CA ILE A 187 1.65 -6.17 -0.33
C ILE A 187 1.23 -5.07 0.65
N GLY A 188 0.48 -5.45 1.69
CA GLY A 188 0.12 -4.56 2.79
C GLY A 188 -0.33 -5.33 4.05
N GLY A 189 -0.64 -4.62 5.11
CA GLY A 189 -1.32 -5.19 6.28
C GLY A 189 -2.76 -5.58 5.97
N GLY A 190 -3.39 -6.40 6.81
CA GLY A 190 -4.77 -6.84 6.61
C GLY A 190 -5.78 -5.70 6.52
N ASP A 191 -5.51 -4.57 7.16
CA ASP A 191 -6.29 -3.33 7.08
C ASP A 191 -6.25 -2.66 5.71
N GLN A 192 -5.25 -2.97 4.88
CA GLN A 192 -5.07 -2.43 3.53
C GLN A 192 -5.81 -3.22 2.44
N TRP A 193 -6.45 -4.34 2.78
CA TRP A 193 -7.09 -5.22 1.79
C TRP A 193 -8.02 -4.48 0.83
N GLY A 194 -8.88 -3.64 1.37
CA GLY A 194 -9.81 -2.86 0.57
C GLY A 194 -9.12 -1.92 -0.43
N ASN A 195 -8.06 -1.23 -0.04
CA ASN A 195 -7.29 -0.36 -0.92
C ASN A 195 -6.55 -1.17 -1.99
N ILE A 196 -5.96 -2.30 -1.61
CA ILE A 196 -5.25 -3.22 -2.52
C ILE A 196 -6.17 -3.74 -3.61
N VAL A 197 -7.35 -4.28 -3.24
CA VAL A 197 -8.33 -4.80 -4.21
C VAL A 197 -8.83 -3.72 -5.17
N SER A 198 -8.97 -2.48 -4.70
CA SER A 198 -9.30 -1.36 -5.60
C SER A 198 -8.20 -1.08 -6.60
N GLY A 199 -6.94 -1.15 -6.19
CA GLY A 199 -5.80 -1.02 -7.10
C GLY A 199 -5.76 -2.14 -8.13
N VAL A 200 -6.07 -3.38 -7.73
CA VAL A 200 -6.19 -4.52 -8.64
C VAL A 200 -7.29 -4.29 -9.68
N ASP A 201 -8.49 -3.87 -9.25
CA ASP A 201 -9.60 -3.58 -10.18
C ASP A 201 -9.28 -2.41 -11.10
N LEU A 202 -8.61 -1.36 -10.59
CA LEU A 202 -8.20 -0.23 -11.40
C LEU A 202 -7.18 -0.61 -12.47
N ASN A 203 -6.20 -1.47 -12.17
CA ASN A 203 -5.25 -2.00 -13.15
C ASN A 203 -5.97 -2.76 -14.27
N ARG A 204 -6.95 -3.60 -13.92
CA ARG A 204 -7.77 -4.29 -14.90
C ARG A 204 -8.50 -3.32 -15.83
N ARG A 205 -9.03 -2.21 -15.31
CA ARG A 205 -9.77 -1.19 -16.09
C ARG A 205 -8.88 -0.31 -16.94
N MET A 206 -7.76 0.17 -16.40
CA MET A 206 -6.91 1.18 -17.04
C MET A 206 -5.76 0.58 -17.84
N ASN A 207 -5.15 -0.50 -17.36
CA ASN A 207 -3.99 -1.15 -17.99
C ASN A 207 -4.36 -2.43 -18.73
N GLN A 208 -5.58 -2.97 -18.52
CA GLN A 208 -6.00 -4.28 -19.02
C GLN A 208 -5.02 -5.40 -18.59
N THR A 209 -4.36 -5.20 -17.44
CA THR A 209 -3.35 -6.10 -16.89
C THR A 209 -3.91 -6.78 -15.65
N LYS A 210 -3.64 -8.08 -15.52
CA LYS A 210 -3.92 -8.84 -14.32
C LYS A 210 -2.78 -8.66 -13.33
N VAL A 211 -3.12 -8.17 -12.15
CA VAL A 211 -2.17 -7.98 -11.05
C VAL A 211 -2.73 -8.61 -9.77
N HIS A 212 -1.89 -8.76 -8.75
CA HIS A 212 -2.22 -9.48 -7.53
C HIS A 212 -2.12 -8.58 -6.30
N GLY A 213 -2.89 -8.95 -5.28
CA GLY A 213 -2.82 -8.36 -3.96
C GLY A 213 -2.62 -9.42 -2.89
N LEU A 214 -1.82 -9.11 -1.89
CA LEU A 214 -1.56 -9.96 -0.75
C LEU A 214 -1.53 -9.13 0.53
N THR A 215 -2.20 -9.59 1.58
CA THR A 215 -2.08 -8.98 2.91
C THR A 215 -1.46 -9.93 3.91
N VAL A 216 -0.69 -9.34 4.83
CA VAL A 216 -0.10 -10.04 5.97
C VAL A 216 -0.98 -9.87 7.21
N PRO A 217 -0.91 -10.79 8.19
CA PRO A 217 -1.56 -10.63 9.47
C PRO A 217 -1.09 -9.36 10.17
N LEU A 218 -2.01 -8.67 10.84
CA LEU A 218 -1.66 -7.52 11.68
C LEU A 218 -0.95 -8.00 12.94
N VAL A 219 0.05 -7.24 13.37
CA VAL A 219 0.64 -7.41 14.70
C VAL A 219 -0.32 -6.85 15.74
N THR A 220 -0.71 -7.69 16.68
CA THR A 220 -1.63 -7.33 17.77
C THR A 220 -0.97 -7.57 19.12
N ASP A 221 -1.46 -6.87 20.13
CA ASP A 221 -1.15 -7.18 21.52
C ASP A 221 -1.86 -8.45 21.99
N ALA A 222 -1.65 -8.81 23.27
CA ALA A 222 -2.29 -9.99 23.89
C ALA A 222 -3.82 -9.88 24.00
N GLN A 223 -4.38 -8.68 23.86
CA GLN A 223 -5.80 -8.37 23.86
C GLN A 223 -6.40 -8.34 22.44
N GLY A 224 -5.57 -8.58 21.39
CA GLY A 224 -5.98 -8.56 19.99
C GLY A 224 -6.07 -7.14 19.40
N GLN A 225 -5.58 -6.11 20.10
CA GLN A 225 -5.55 -4.75 19.58
C GLN A 225 -4.35 -4.55 18.67
N LYS A 226 -4.58 -3.86 17.53
CA LYS A 226 -3.54 -3.57 16.55
C LYS A 226 -2.43 -2.70 17.17
N PHE A 227 -1.17 -3.12 17.01
CA PHE A 227 -0.03 -2.27 17.32
C PHE A 227 -0.02 -1.01 16.45
N GLY A 228 0.03 0.16 17.09
CA GLY A 228 0.11 1.46 16.44
C GLY A 228 1.03 2.41 17.22
N LYS A 229 1.18 3.64 16.75
CA LYS A 229 2.06 4.66 17.36
C LYS A 229 1.71 5.04 18.79
N SER A 230 0.46 4.81 19.22
CA SER A 230 -0.05 5.23 20.54
C SER A 230 0.17 4.23 21.65
N THR A 231 0.74 3.06 21.38
CA THR A 231 0.90 1.95 22.34
C THR A 231 2.36 1.51 22.51
N GLY A 232 3.30 2.26 21.98
CA GLY A 232 4.75 2.00 22.11
C GLY A 232 5.47 3.02 22.94
#